data_893db1b439a8ee9ca2db7d70404c11a2
#
_entry.id   893db1b439a8ee9ca2db7d70404c11a2
#
_cell.length_a   1.000
_cell.length_b   1.000
_cell.length_c   1.000
_cell.angle_alpha   90.00
_cell.angle_beta   90.00
_cell.angle_gamma   90.00
#
_symmetry.space_group_name_H-M   'P 1'
#
loop_
_entity.id
_entity.type
_entity.pdbx_description
1 polymer ?
#
loop_
_entity_poly.entity_id
_entity_poly.type
_entity_poly.pdbx_seq_one_letter_code
_entity_poly.pdbx_strand_id
1 'polypeptide(L)'
;MASQHCCKVDRVRAAHDISPPGRAGGDLDEYLVDRWTGEGEAEPAGVRTLAEWFNKQVLKTIYRDHGRSDSSVRIDADYEALRGAVPDHQRAELLSELADAGIDGEATTKQFVGKSTMSRHLKECLDATKETPESATEWEIDRVRVATTTYRSHLESALQSLGNKGRISGVEASSLQIQSYLSCPECPTRVTVEQAYEQGYVCADHHRDMS
;
A
#
# COMPACT_ATOMS: atom_id res chain seq x y z
N MET A 1 8.22 -27.25 24.85
CA MET A 1 7.10 -27.23 23.88
C MET A 1 7.36 -26.05 22.99
N ALA A 2 7.67 -26.28 21.71
CA ALA A 2 7.86 -25.19 20.77
C ALA A 2 6.48 -24.56 20.53
N SER A 3 6.31 -23.29 20.87
CA SER A 3 5.13 -22.51 20.52
C SER A 3 5.01 -22.51 19.00
N GLN A 4 3.99 -23.17 18.46
CA GLN A 4 3.71 -23.17 17.04
C GLN A 4 3.10 -21.81 16.68
N HIS A 5 3.96 -20.83 16.36
CA HIS A 5 3.50 -19.58 15.78
C HIS A 5 3.12 -19.83 14.33
N CYS A 6 1.91 -19.45 13.94
CA CYS A 6 1.41 -19.59 12.57
C CYS A 6 2.32 -18.84 11.57
N CYS A 7 2.77 -17.63 11.93
CA CYS A 7 3.56 -16.81 11.04
C CYS A 7 4.51 -15.85 11.78
N LYS A 8 5.15 -14.94 11.02
CA LYS A 8 6.05 -13.94 11.61
C LYS A 8 5.30 -12.93 12.50
N VAL A 9 4.05 -12.58 12.19
CA VAL A 9 3.25 -11.66 13.02
C VAL A 9 3.07 -12.23 14.41
N ASP A 10 2.63 -13.49 14.53
CA ASP A 10 2.45 -14.15 15.83
C ASP A 10 3.73 -14.22 16.65
N ARG A 11 4.84 -14.56 15.99
CA ARG A 11 6.15 -14.64 16.65
C ARG A 11 6.59 -13.29 17.20
N VAL A 12 6.43 -12.20 16.42
CA VAL A 12 6.82 -10.86 16.83
C VAL A 12 5.87 -10.32 17.90
N ARG A 13 4.55 -10.55 17.76
CA ARG A 13 3.55 -10.23 18.77
C ARG A 13 3.90 -10.85 20.13
N ALA A 14 4.20 -12.14 20.14
CA ALA A 14 4.52 -12.85 21.37
C ALA A 14 5.84 -12.39 22.02
N ALA A 15 6.81 -11.95 21.20
CA ALA A 15 8.10 -11.45 21.69
C ALA A 15 8.01 -10.07 22.34
N HIS A 16 7.03 -9.24 21.94
CA HIS A 16 6.93 -7.83 22.36
C HIS A 16 5.64 -7.50 23.12
N ASP A 17 4.80 -8.47 23.44
CA ASP A 17 3.52 -8.26 24.14
C ASP A 17 2.68 -7.11 23.55
N ILE A 18 2.50 -7.13 22.23
CA ILE A 18 1.80 -6.05 21.51
C ILE A 18 0.30 -6.16 21.76
N SER A 19 -0.28 -5.07 22.26
CA SER A 19 -1.71 -4.95 22.55
C SER A 19 -2.39 -3.89 21.68
N PRO A 20 -3.70 -4.02 21.40
CA PRO A 20 -4.44 -3.02 20.66
C PRO A 20 -4.56 -1.69 21.43
N PRO A 21 -4.73 -0.55 20.76
CA PRO A 21 -4.88 0.74 21.41
C PRO A 21 -6.20 0.80 22.21
N GLY A 22 -6.14 1.44 23.39
CA GLY A 22 -7.33 1.72 24.22
C GLY A 22 -7.85 0.54 25.06
N ARG A 23 -7.37 -0.67 24.88
CA ARG A 23 -7.73 -1.84 25.69
C ARG A 23 -6.45 -2.57 26.16
N ALA A 24 -6.03 -2.30 27.37
CA ALA A 24 -5.02 -3.14 28.01
C ALA A 24 -5.58 -4.58 28.10
N GLY A 25 -4.94 -5.54 27.41
CA GLY A 25 -5.37 -6.94 27.39
C GLY A 25 -6.44 -7.29 26.33
N GLY A 26 -6.76 -6.40 25.38
CA GLY A 26 -7.61 -6.72 24.24
C GLY A 26 -6.93 -7.69 23.27
N ASP A 27 -7.73 -8.45 22.51
CA ASP A 27 -7.19 -9.35 21.50
C ASP A 27 -6.70 -8.57 20.28
N LEU A 28 -5.39 -8.69 20.00
CA LEU A 28 -4.76 -8.05 18.86
C LEU A 28 -5.29 -8.61 17.54
N ASP A 29 -5.59 -9.89 17.49
CA ASP A 29 -6.05 -10.56 16.27
C ASP A 29 -7.46 -10.06 15.91
N GLU A 30 -8.35 -9.97 16.91
CA GLU A 30 -9.68 -9.37 16.75
C GLU A 30 -9.56 -7.92 16.26
N TYR A 31 -8.70 -7.12 16.87
CA TYR A 31 -8.47 -5.73 16.44
C TYR A 31 -7.96 -5.62 14.98
N LEU A 32 -7.04 -6.50 14.57
CA LEU A 32 -6.52 -6.49 13.19
C LEU A 32 -7.59 -6.92 12.17
N VAL A 33 -8.41 -7.90 12.52
CA VAL A 33 -9.53 -8.36 11.66
C VAL A 33 -10.57 -7.24 11.54
N ASP A 34 -11.05 -6.69 12.65
CA ASP A 34 -12.04 -5.60 12.66
C ASP A 34 -11.59 -4.41 11.83
N ARG A 35 -10.33 -4.00 12.00
CA ARG A 35 -9.75 -2.91 11.21
C ARG A 35 -9.64 -3.25 9.73
N TRP A 36 -9.39 -4.51 9.40
CA TRP A 36 -9.28 -4.93 8.01
C TRP A 36 -10.64 -5.09 7.34
N THR A 37 -11.60 -5.73 7.98
CA THR A 37 -12.96 -5.93 7.46
C THR A 37 -13.77 -4.63 7.47
N GLY A 38 -13.58 -3.80 8.48
CA GLY A 38 -14.37 -2.60 8.74
C GLY A 38 -15.58 -2.87 9.63
N GLU A 39 -15.62 -4.01 10.33
CA GLU A 39 -16.74 -4.40 11.21
C GLU A 39 -16.65 -3.82 12.62
N GLY A 40 -15.44 -3.36 13.03
CA GLY A 40 -15.23 -2.78 14.36
C GLY A 40 -15.54 -1.29 14.44
N GLU A 41 -15.44 -0.74 15.67
CA GLU A 41 -15.61 0.70 15.93
C GLU A 41 -14.48 1.57 15.37
N ALA A 42 -13.30 0.97 15.11
CA ALA A 42 -12.15 1.68 14.61
C ALA A 42 -12.21 1.84 13.08
N GLU A 43 -11.69 2.97 12.58
CA GLU A 43 -11.67 3.27 11.15
C GLU A 43 -11.04 2.13 10.33
N PRO A 44 -11.68 1.67 9.24
CA PRO A 44 -11.18 0.60 8.38
C PRO A 44 -9.79 0.90 7.84
N ALA A 45 -8.93 -0.11 7.77
CA ALA A 45 -7.57 0.05 7.30
C ALA A 45 -7.17 -1.00 6.26
N GLY A 46 -6.38 -0.57 5.27
CA GLY A 46 -5.75 -1.47 4.31
C GLY A 46 -4.63 -2.30 4.94
N VAL A 47 -4.33 -3.46 4.35
CA VAL A 47 -3.28 -4.39 4.84
C VAL A 47 -1.91 -3.71 5.01
N ARG A 48 -1.57 -2.74 4.14
CA ARG A 48 -0.31 -1.98 4.25
C ARG A 48 -0.31 -1.12 5.50
N THR A 49 -1.40 -0.41 5.77
CA THR A 49 -1.57 0.45 6.94
C THR A 49 -1.53 -0.37 8.23
N LEU A 50 -2.13 -1.57 8.23
CA LEU A 50 -2.07 -2.47 9.38
C LEU A 50 -0.64 -2.99 9.63
N ALA A 51 0.10 -3.35 8.59
CA ALA A 51 1.49 -3.76 8.71
C ALA A 51 2.37 -2.62 9.25
N GLU A 52 2.17 -1.40 8.77
CA GLU A 52 2.87 -0.22 9.25
C GLU A 52 2.55 0.09 10.71
N TRP A 53 1.26 0.09 11.06
CA TRP A 53 0.82 0.27 12.43
C TRP A 53 1.45 -0.77 13.36
N PHE A 54 1.42 -2.05 12.99
CA PHE A 54 2.01 -3.14 13.77
C PHE A 54 3.52 -2.92 13.99
N ASN A 55 4.26 -2.57 12.95
CA ASN A 55 5.69 -2.31 13.03
C ASN A 55 6.00 -1.12 13.96
N LYS A 56 5.18 -0.08 13.93
CA LYS A 56 5.28 1.07 14.85
C LYS A 56 5.00 0.66 16.30
N GLN A 57 4.07 -0.28 16.54
CA GLN A 57 3.87 -0.82 17.89
C GLN A 57 5.09 -1.63 18.37
N VAL A 58 5.69 -2.44 17.51
CA VAL A 58 6.96 -3.14 17.80
C VAL A 58 8.04 -2.13 18.20
N LEU A 59 8.26 -1.11 17.40
CA LEU A 59 9.28 -0.08 17.67
C LEU A 59 8.98 0.66 18.98
N LYS A 60 7.71 1.01 19.21
CA LYS A 60 7.25 1.68 20.43
C LYS A 60 7.53 0.85 21.69
N THR A 61 7.27 -0.45 21.63
CA THR A 61 7.56 -1.35 22.75
C THR A 61 9.07 -1.45 23.03
N ILE A 62 9.87 -1.64 21.96
CA ILE A 62 11.34 -1.68 22.09
C ILE A 62 11.87 -0.37 22.70
N TYR A 63 11.36 0.78 22.29
CA TYR A 63 11.79 2.07 22.84
C TYR A 63 11.45 2.20 24.32
N ARG A 64 10.24 1.80 24.70
CA ARG A 64 9.80 1.80 26.10
C ARG A 64 10.68 0.92 26.98
N ASP A 65 10.99 -0.28 26.52
CA ASP A 65 11.81 -1.26 27.26
C ASP A 65 13.25 -0.75 27.48
N HIS A 66 13.74 0.12 26.61
CA HIS A 66 15.06 0.74 26.70
C HIS A 66 15.03 2.19 27.24
N GLY A 67 13.88 2.65 27.78
CA GLY A 67 13.75 3.98 28.35
C GLY A 67 13.88 5.14 27.35
N ARG A 68 13.69 4.85 26.04
CA ARG A 68 13.70 5.86 24.97
C ARG A 68 12.29 6.44 24.79
N SER A 69 12.22 7.72 24.35
CA SER A 69 10.93 8.35 24.07
C SER A 69 10.14 7.59 23.00
N ASP A 70 8.90 7.21 23.34
CA ASP A 70 7.96 6.48 22.48
C ASP A 70 6.83 7.38 21.93
N SER A 71 7.08 8.70 21.84
CA SER A 71 6.14 9.66 21.26
C SER A 71 5.83 9.30 19.79
N SER A 72 4.59 9.51 19.36
CA SER A 72 4.15 9.17 18.00
C SER A 72 5.02 9.83 16.93
N VAL A 73 5.36 11.10 17.11
CA VAL A 73 6.20 11.86 16.16
C VAL A 73 7.57 11.21 16.02
N ARG A 74 8.18 10.76 17.13
CA ARG A 74 9.48 10.10 17.09
C ARG A 74 9.39 8.73 16.48
N ILE A 75 8.41 7.94 16.87
CA ILE A 75 8.18 6.60 16.30
C ILE A 75 7.97 6.68 14.80
N ASP A 76 7.19 7.64 14.31
CA ASP A 76 6.94 7.83 12.88
C ASP A 76 8.22 8.17 12.12
N ALA A 77 9.01 9.13 12.61
CA ALA A 77 10.27 9.54 11.99
C ALA A 77 11.30 8.41 11.97
N ASP A 78 11.50 7.74 13.12
CA ASP A 78 12.50 6.68 13.26
C ASP A 78 12.07 5.43 12.48
N TYR A 79 10.78 5.11 12.40
CA TYR A 79 10.26 4.04 11.54
C TYR A 79 10.56 4.31 10.06
N GLU A 80 10.31 5.51 9.55
CA GLU A 80 10.63 5.88 8.16
C GLU A 80 12.13 5.77 7.88
N ALA A 81 12.97 6.19 8.82
CA ALA A 81 14.42 6.06 8.69
C ALA A 81 14.88 4.59 8.68
N LEU A 82 14.36 3.76 9.60
CA LEU A 82 14.70 2.34 9.66
C LEU A 82 14.29 1.55 8.41
N ARG A 83 13.15 1.90 7.79
CA ARG A 83 12.72 1.24 6.53
C ARG A 83 13.45 1.75 5.29
N GLY A 84 14.34 2.73 5.41
CA GLY A 84 15.11 3.27 4.30
C GLY A 84 14.37 4.31 3.45
N ALA A 85 13.39 5.00 4.03
CA ALA A 85 12.67 6.09 3.37
C ALA A 85 13.33 7.47 3.52
N VAL A 86 14.51 7.51 4.14
CA VAL A 86 15.35 8.71 4.32
C VAL A 86 16.73 8.49 3.69
N PRO A 87 17.52 9.56 3.47
CA PRO A 87 18.91 9.42 3.00
C PRO A 87 19.77 8.55 3.92
N ASP A 88 20.73 7.82 3.34
CA ASP A 88 21.57 6.84 4.06
C ASP A 88 22.29 7.42 5.28
N HIS A 89 22.73 8.68 5.22
CA HIS A 89 23.40 9.31 6.35
C HIS A 89 22.48 9.51 7.57
N GLN A 90 21.20 9.86 7.34
CA GLN A 90 20.21 9.99 8.42
C GLN A 90 19.87 8.64 9.05
N ARG A 91 19.75 7.60 8.20
CA ARG A 91 19.57 6.23 8.68
C ARG A 91 20.78 5.77 9.51
N ALA A 92 22.00 6.05 9.06
CA ALA A 92 23.22 5.69 9.78
C ALA A 92 23.33 6.42 11.14
N GLU A 93 22.96 7.70 11.19
CA GLU A 93 22.90 8.48 12.44
C GLU A 93 21.91 7.87 13.44
N LEU A 94 20.69 7.55 12.98
CA LEU A 94 19.70 6.86 13.82
C LEU A 94 20.21 5.52 14.33
N LEU A 95 20.83 4.70 13.49
CA LEU A 95 21.37 3.40 13.90
C LEU A 95 22.45 3.54 14.99
N SER A 96 23.28 4.59 14.90
CA SER A 96 24.27 4.93 15.94
C SER A 96 23.58 5.34 17.24
N GLU A 97 22.59 6.23 17.20
CA GLU A 97 21.81 6.61 18.38
C GLU A 97 21.10 5.42 19.05
N LEU A 98 20.57 4.48 18.24
CA LEU A 98 19.92 3.29 18.76
C LEU A 98 20.94 2.38 19.45
N ALA A 99 22.12 2.20 18.87
CA ALA A 99 23.19 1.40 19.46
C ALA A 99 23.66 1.98 20.81
N ASP A 100 23.77 3.32 20.91
CA ASP A 100 24.10 4.01 22.17
C ASP A 100 23.02 3.80 23.25
N ALA A 101 21.77 3.63 22.84
CA ALA A 101 20.65 3.29 23.72
C ALA A 101 20.52 1.76 23.98
N GLY A 102 21.46 0.94 23.51
CA GLY A 102 21.43 -0.52 23.64
C GLY A 102 20.42 -1.22 22.73
N ILE A 103 19.96 -0.55 21.67
CA ILE A 103 18.98 -1.10 20.70
C ILE A 103 19.71 -1.47 19.41
N ASP A 104 19.63 -2.72 19.00
CA ASP A 104 20.09 -3.15 17.68
C ASP A 104 19.03 -2.77 16.62
N GLY A 105 19.27 -1.65 15.91
CA GLY A 105 18.36 -1.14 14.88
C GLY A 105 18.20 -2.08 13.69
N GLU A 106 19.25 -2.82 13.31
CA GLU A 106 19.18 -3.80 12.21
C GLU A 106 18.36 -5.03 12.61
N ALA A 107 18.55 -5.55 13.83
CA ALA A 107 17.73 -6.63 14.35
C ALA A 107 16.26 -6.20 14.53
N THR A 108 16.02 -4.96 14.94
CA THR A 108 14.69 -4.35 15.03
C THR A 108 14.03 -4.31 13.64
N THR A 109 14.72 -3.82 12.63
CA THR A 109 14.22 -3.77 11.24
C THR A 109 13.87 -5.16 10.70
N LYS A 110 14.65 -6.19 11.04
CA LYS A 110 14.37 -7.59 10.66
C LYS A 110 13.08 -8.13 11.26
N GLN A 111 12.56 -7.53 12.31
CA GLN A 111 11.28 -7.92 12.93
C GLN A 111 10.08 -7.30 12.19
N PHE A 112 10.27 -6.23 11.44
CA PHE A 112 9.19 -5.58 10.71
C PHE A 112 8.53 -6.52 9.70
N VAL A 113 7.20 -6.48 9.65
CA VAL A 113 6.39 -7.28 8.73
C VAL A 113 5.97 -6.45 7.52
N GLY A 114 5.97 -7.08 6.34
CA GLY A 114 5.50 -6.45 5.12
C GLY A 114 4.01 -6.73 4.86
N LYS A 115 3.46 -6.06 3.83
CA LYS A 115 2.08 -6.24 3.37
C LYS A 115 1.72 -7.72 3.14
N SER A 116 2.58 -8.49 2.46
CA SER A 116 2.32 -9.90 2.16
C SER A 116 2.25 -10.77 3.42
N THR A 117 3.11 -10.50 4.40
CA THR A 117 3.11 -11.22 5.68
C THR A 117 1.86 -10.90 6.49
N MET A 118 1.46 -9.62 6.56
CA MET A 118 0.23 -9.22 7.22
C MET A 118 -1.02 -9.78 6.52
N SER A 119 -1.06 -9.76 5.18
CA SER A 119 -2.16 -10.36 4.42
C SER A 119 -2.30 -11.85 4.67
N ARG A 120 -1.18 -12.58 4.72
CA ARG A 120 -1.17 -14.00 5.04
C ARG A 120 -1.66 -14.27 6.46
N HIS A 121 -1.22 -13.47 7.44
CA HIS A 121 -1.68 -13.58 8.81
C HIS A 121 -3.21 -13.45 8.90
N LEU A 122 -3.78 -12.39 8.33
CA LEU A 122 -5.23 -12.16 8.34
C LEU A 122 -5.99 -13.31 7.68
N LYS A 123 -5.55 -13.79 6.51
CA LYS A 123 -6.29 -14.77 5.70
C LYS A 123 -6.04 -16.22 6.10
N GLU A 124 -4.80 -16.57 6.46
CA GLU A 124 -4.42 -17.98 6.67
C GLU A 124 -4.30 -18.32 8.16
N CYS A 125 -3.88 -17.38 9.02
CA CYS A 125 -3.76 -17.63 10.46
C CYS A 125 -5.06 -17.31 11.20
N LEU A 126 -5.77 -16.25 10.80
CA LEU A 126 -7.00 -15.81 11.43
C LEU A 126 -8.27 -16.21 10.64
N ASP A 127 -8.11 -16.84 9.48
CA ASP A 127 -9.21 -17.24 8.57
C ASP A 127 -10.21 -16.10 8.29
N ALA A 128 -9.71 -14.88 8.29
CA ALA A 128 -10.54 -13.70 8.09
C ALA A 128 -10.82 -13.48 6.60
N THR A 129 -12.05 -13.17 6.26
CA THR A 129 -12.49 -12.79 4.93
C THR A 129 -13.03 -11.39 4.94
N LYS A 130 -12.64 -10.59 3.95
CA LYS A 130 -13.21 -9.27 3.75
C LYS A 130 -14.22 -9.35 2.64
N GLU A 131 -15.49 -9.10 2.94
CA GLU A 131 -16.48 -8.91 1.90
C GLU A 131 -16.06 -7.67 1.09
N THR A 132 -15.68 -7.93 -0.16
CA THR A 132 -15.56 -6.84 -1.13
C THR A 132 -16.96 -6.63 -1.66
N PRO A 133 -17.57 -5.46 -1.49
CA PRO A 133 -18.86 -5.20 -2.11
C PRO A 133 -18.70 -5.45 -3.62
N GLU A 134 -19.42 -6.44 -4.15
CA GLU A 134 -19.43 -6.74 -5.59
C GLU A 134 -20.05 -5.59 -6.39
N SER A 135 -20.77 -4.71 -5.73
CA SER A 135 -21.41 -3.55 -6.34
C SER A 135 -20.62 -2.28 -6.05
N ALA A 136 -20.13 -1.68 -7.13
CA ALA A 136 -19.69 -0.30 -7.23
C ALA A 136 -18.25 0.05 -6.82
N THR A 137 -17.28 -0.81 -7.02
CA THR A 137 -15.95 -0.28 -7.27
C THR A 137 -15.76 -0.20 -8.78
N GLU A 138 -15.86 0.99 -9.31
CA GLU A 138 -15.40 1.32 -10.69
C GLU A 138 -13.87 1.16 -10.80
N TRP A 139 -13.31 0.16 -10.07
CA TRP A 139 -11.86 -0.03 -9.98
C TRP A 139 -11.24 -0.31 -11.34
N GLU A 140 -12.01 -0.93 -12.25
CA GLU A 140 -11.57 -1.21 -13.60
C GLU A 140 -11.35 0.09 -14.37
N ILE A 141 -12.34 0.99 -14.33
CA ILE A 141 -12.22 2.28 -15.02
C ILE A 141 -11.21 3.18 -14.32
N ASP A 142 -11.12 3.15 -13.00
CA ASP A 142 -10.07 3.86 -12.26
C ASP A 142 -8.68 3.34 -12.61
N ARG A 143 -8.54 2.03 -12.83
CA ARG A 143 -7.27 1.45 -13.28
C ARG A 143 -6.89 1.90 -14.69
N VAL A 144 -7.87 2.06 -15.59
CA VAL A 144 -7.66 2.66 -16.92
C VAL A 144 -7.19 4.10 -16.78
N ARG A 145 -7.84 4.90 -15.92
CA ARG A 145 -7.45 6.30 -15.65
C ARG A 145 -6.04 6.42 -15.09
N VAL A 146 -5.70 5.59 -14.11
CA VAL A 146 -4.34 5.55 -13.53
C VAL A 146 -3.29 5.15 -14.57
N ALA A 147 -3.57 4.13 -15.40
CA ALA A 147 -2.68 3.71 -16.47
C ALA A 147 -2.46 4.82 -17.49
N THR A 148 -3.52 5.52 -17.92
CA THR A 148 -3.45 6.64 -18.85
C THR A 148 -2.64 7.80 -18.27
N THR A 149 -2.82 8.14 -17.00
CA THR A 149 -2.06 9.18 -16.31
C THR A 149 -0.57 8.85 -16.22
N THR A 150 -0.25 7.61 -15.85
CA THR A 150 1.14 7.12 -15.79
C THR A 150 1.80 7.16 -17.17
N TYR A 151 1.09 6.69 -18.20
CA TYR A 151 1.59 6.73 -19.57
C TYR A 151 1.81 8.17 -20.08
N ARG A 152 0.89 9.09 -19.75
CA ARG A 152 1.03 10.53 -20.03
C ARG A 152 2.33 11.07 -19.44
N SER A 153 2.59 10.84 -18.16
CA SER A 153 3.79 11.34 -17.47
C SER A 153 5.08 10.83 -18.13
N HIS A 154 5.10 9.55 -18.52
CA HIS A 154 6.25 8.98 -19.24
C HIS A 154 6.46 9.63 -20.62
N LEU A 155 5.39 9.85 -21.37
CA LEU A 155 5.47 10.51 -22.67
C LEU A 155 5.90 11.98 -22.56
N GLU A 156 5.34 12.74 -21.62
CA GLU A 156 5.72 14.13 -21.36
C GLU A 156 7.21 14.25 -21.05
N SER A 157 7.73 13.38 -20.18
CA SER A 157 9.16 13.34 -19.85
C SER A 157 10.03 13.03 -21.08
N ALA A 158 9.62 12.05 -21.89
CA ALA A 158 10.35 11.69 -23.12
C ALA A 158 10.31 12.80 -24.16
N LEU A 159 9.14 13.45 -24.36
CA LEU A 159 8.95 14.56 -25.29
C LEU A 159 9.80 15.76 -24.88
N GLN A 160 9.81 16.10 -23.58
CA GLN A 160 10.65 17.18 -23.06
C GLN A 160 12.15 16.89 -23.31
N SER A 161 12.60 15.65 -23.12
CA SER A 161 13.98 15.25 -23.46
C SER A 161 14.28 15.40 -24.95
N LEU A 162 13.34 15.05 -25.83
CA LEU A 162 13.49 15.23 -27.27
C LEU A 162 13.50 16.71 -27.67
N GLY A 163 12.69 17.55 -27.02
CA GLY A 163 12.71 18.99 -27.19
C GLY A 163 14.07 19.58 -26.79
N ASN A 164 14.56 19.24 -25.61
CA ASN A 164 15.88 19.70 -25.11
C ASN A 164 17.05 19.28 -26.02
N LYS A 165 16.92 18.14 -26.70
CA LYS A 165 17.91 17.65 -27.69
C LYS A 165 17.72 18.26 -29.09
N GLY A 166 16.77 19.18 -29.28
CA GLY A 166 16.45 19.79 -30.56
C GLY A 166 15.90 18.80 -31.62
N ARG A 167 15.39 17.65 -31.19
CA ARG A 167 14.83 16.63 -32.10
C ARG A 167 13.39 16.93 -32.47
N ILE A 168 12.67 17.63 -31.62
CA ILE A 168 11.30 18.10 -31.83
C ILE A 168 11.23 19.55 -31.33
N SER A 169 10.80 20.50 -32.20
CA SER A 169 10.60 21.87 -31.80
C SER A 169 9.15 22.12 -31.37
N GLY A 170 8.95 23.07 -30.45
CA GLY A 170 7.62 23.48 -30.00
C GLY A 170 6.96 22.56 -28.95
N VAL A 171 7.68 21.61 -28.40
CA VAL A 171 7.15 20.69 -27.35
C VAL A 171 6.70 21.47 -26.13
N GLU A 172 7.42 22.51 -25.72
CA GLU A 172 7.12 23.31 -24.52
C GLU A 172 5.77 24.04 -24.58
N ALA A 173 5.31 24.35 -25.79
CA ALA A 173 4.02 25.04 -26.04
C ALA A 173 2.91 24.07 -26.44
N SER A 174 3.17 22.79 -26.57
CA SER A 174 2.20 21.79 -27.02
C SER A 174 1.48 21.11 -25.85
N SER A 175 0.23 20.68 -26.09
CA SER A 175 -0.55 19.88 -25.16
C SER A 175 -0.57 18.42 -25.64
N LEU A 176 -0.21 17.49 -24.75
CA LEU A 176 -0.30 16.07 -25.03
C LEU A 176 -1.73 15.58 -24.77
N GLN A 177 -2.37 15.00 -25.79
CA GLN A 177 -3.66 14.32 -25.67
C GLN A 177 -3.46 12.81 -25.86
N ILE A 178 -4.03 12.02 -24.97
CA ILE A 178 -3.99 10.56 -25.02
C ILE A 178 -5.43 10.06 -24.89
N GLN A 179 -5.86 9.26 -25.85
CA GLN A 179 -7.15 8.59 -25.84
C GLN A 179 -6.96 7.12 -26.21
N SER A 180 -7.56 6.24 -25.42
CA SER A 180 -7.59 4.81 -25.69
C SER A 180 -8.89 4.45 -26.40
N TYR A 181 -8.79 3.66 -27.45
CA TYR A 181 -9.94 3.27 -28.27
C TYR A 181 -10.13 1.77 -28.29
N LEU A 182 -11.40 1.38 -28.35
CA LEU A 182 -11.84 0.03 -28.68
C LEU A 182 -12.44 0.02 -30.07
N SER A 183 -12.10 -0.96 -30.88
CA SER A 183 -12.61 -1.11 -32.25
C SER A 183 -13.46 -2.38 -32.32
N CYS A 184 -14.60 -2.30 -32.99
CA CYS A 184 -15.40 -3.47 -33.29
C CYS A 184 -14.64 -4.39 -34.27
N PRO A 185 -14.58 -5.72 -34.03
CA PRO A 185 -13.90 -6.63 -34.94
C PRO A 185 -14.66 -6.85 -36.27
N GLU A 186 -15.96 -6.56 -36.29
CA GLU A 186 -16.84 -6.86 -37.41
C GLU A 186 -17.20 -5.66 -38.29
N CYS A 187 -16.98 -4.44 -37.80
CA CYS A 187 -17.27 -3.21 -38.56
C CYS A 187 -16.32 -2.05 -38.17
N PRO A 188 -16.35 -0.91 -38.91
CA PRO A 188 -15.45 0.22 -38.66
C PRO A 188 -15.72 1.02 -37.35
N THR A 189 -16.72 0.62 -36.58
CA THR A 189 -17.07 1.34 -35.33
C THR A 189 -15.90 1.37 -34.36
N ARG A 190 -15.60 2.55 -33.87
CA ARG A 190 -14.53 2.81 -32.90
C ARG A 190 -15.03 3.80 -31.86
N VAL A 191 -14.87 3.46 -30.58
CA VAL A 191 -15.30 4.26 -29.43
C VAL A 191 -14.15 4.40 -28.44
N THR A 192 -14.16 5.45 -27.61
CA THR A 192 -13.20 5.52 -26.51
C THR A 192 -13.55 4.49 -25.42
N VAL A 193 -12.57 4.15 -24.57
CA VAL A 193 -12.82 3.24 -23.45
C VAL A 193 -13.88 3.80 -22.51
N GLU A 194 -13.87 5.11 -22.27
CA GLU A 194 -14.86 5.80 -21.46
C GLU A 194 -16.26 5.71 -22.05
N GLN A 195 -16.40 5.96 -23.35
CA GLN A 195 -17.68 5.83 -24.05
C GLN A 195 -18.20 4.39 -24.02
N ALA A 196 -17.33 3.40 -24.25
CA ALA A 196 -17.71 2.00 -24.17
C ALA A 196 -18.18 1.60 -22.76
N TYR A 197 -17.54 2.15 -21.73
CA TYR A 197 -17.92 1.94 -20.33
C TYR A 197 -19.29 2.55 -20.02
N GLU A 198 -19.53 3.81 -20.43
CA GLU A 198 -20.78 4.53 -20.18
C GLU A 198 -21.99 3.89 -20.89
N GLN A 199 -21.79 3.39 -22.11
CA GLN A 199 -22.88 2.81 -22.92
C GLN A 199 -23.02 1.29 -22.73
N GLY A 200 -22.01 0.61 -22.14
CA GLY A 200 -22.03 -0.83 -21.87
C GLY A 200 -21.65 -1.72 -23.06
N TYR A 201 -21.25 -1.16 -24.22
CA TYR A 201 -20.86 -1.93 -25.42
C TYR A 201 -19.87 -1.12 -26.29
N VAL A 202 -19.18 -1.83 -27.20
CA VAL A 202 -18.29 -1.23 -28.20
C VAL A 202 -19.07 -0.84 -29.48
N CYS A 203 -20.02 -1.67 -29.89
CA CYS A 203 -20.82 -1.49 -31.11
C CYS A 203 -22.27 -1.96 -30.89
N ALA A 204 -23.22 -1.10 -31.15
CA ALA A 204 -24.65 -1.42 -30.96
C ALA A 204 -25.14 -2.59 -31.83
N ASP A 205 -24.57 -2.72 -33.04
CA ASP A 205 -25.00 -3.74 -34.00
C ASP A 205 -24.37 -5.13 -33.77
N HIS A 206 -23.21 -5.16 -33.05
CA HIS A 206 -22.42 -6.38 -32.88
C HIS A 206 -22.11 -6.70 -31.41
N HIS A 207 -22.84 -6.10 -30.47
CA HIS A 207 -22.71 -6.51 -29.07
C HIS A 207 -23.47 -7.81 -28.83
N ARG A 208 -22.85 -8.76 -28.13
CA ARG A 208 -23.55 -9.94 -27.65
C ARG A 208 -24.16 -9.58 -26.31
N ASP A 209 -25.47 -9.72 -26.18
CA ASP A 209 -26.12 -9.66 -24.87
C ASP A 209 -25.50 -10.73 -23.98
N MET A 210 -24.79 -10.27 -22.96
CA MET A 210 -24.29 -11.16 -21.90
C MET A 210 -25.46 -11.48 -20.97
N SER A 211 -26.17 -12.56 -21.33
CA SER A 211 -27.25 -13.17 -20.53
C SER A 211 -26.66 -14.06 -19.47
#